data_7a264ba63edbec420a246cb652492a58
#
_entry.id   7a264ba63edbec420a246cb652492a58
#
_cell.length_a   1.000
_cell.length_b   1.000
_cell.length_c   1.000
_cell.angle_alpha   90.00
_cell.angle_beta   90.00
_cell.angle_gamma   90.00
#
_symmetry.space_group_name_H-M   'P 1'
#
loop_
_entity.id
_entity.type
_entity.pdbx_description
1 polymer ?
#
loop_
_entity_poly.entity_id
_entity_poly.type
_entity_poly.pdbx_seq_one_letter_code
_entity_poly.pdbx_strand_id
1 'polypeptide(L)'
;MKRTRIAILAAAFVAVATLAAGAQDFKAMLKAVDEIGSFGSQDYSATYSIVSEKPGENPSLIEVKIFRRDAHDQFVLLIQKPDKQKGQGYLKIDDNVWFYDPESGNFSHSTMKENIQNSEAKNSDLKKYTFADDYDIVSTASGKLGAFDVWILDLKAKNDEVSYRHIRLTIRKDKPIPLKEEDYSVSERLMRTVYYLPNYINAGGRLIPARIKIVDELNKGEQSVLTISDVSVGKLDDQVFTKAFLERAR
;
A
#
# COMPACT_ATOMS: atom_id res chain seq x y z
N MET A 1 -8.11 -72.00 -52.58
CA MET A 1 -8.74 -71.53 -51.35
C MET A 1 -7.85 -70.47 -50.69
N LYS A 2 -8.08 -69.19 -50.92
CA LYS A 2 -7.33 -68.06 -50.33
C LYS A 2 -8.08 -67.51 -49.07
N ARG A 3 -7.41 -67.66 -47.94
CA ARG A 3 -7.96 -67.09 -46.67
C ARG A 3 -7.54 -65.66 -46.55
N THR A 4 -8.48 -64.72 -46.64
CA THR A 4 -8.30 -63.28 -46.38
C THR A 4 -8.33 -63.01 -44.85
N ARG A 5 -7.23 -62.49 -44.33
CA ARG A 5 -7.11 -62.04 -42.93
C ARG A 5 -7.57 -60.58 -42.87
N ILE A 6 -8.65 -60.30 -42.16
CA ILE A 6 -9.11 -58.95 -41.83
C ILE A 6 -8.36 -58.52 -40.59
N ALA A 7 -7.53 -57.47 -40.71
CA ALA A 7 -6.91 -56.80 -39.56
C ALA A 7 -7.81 -55.71 -39.04
N ILE A 8 -8.29 -55.87 -37.82
CA ILE A 8 -9.06 -54.82 -37.11
C ILE A 8 -8.09 -53.87 -36.46
N LEU A 9 -8.02 -52.63 -36.98
CA LEU A 9 -7.28 -51.52 -36.32
C LEU A 9 -8.16 -50.96 -35.19
N ALA A 10 -7.75 -51.19 -33.92
CA ALA A 10 -8.34 -50.51 -32.77
C ALA A 10 -7.73 -49.12 -32.63
N ALA A 11 -8.48 -48.09 -32.97
CA ALA A 11 -8.09 -46.70 -32.71
C ALA A 11 -8.29 -46.38 -31.22
N ALA A 12 -7.17 -46.28 -30.48
CA ALA A 12 -7.21 -45.80 -29.10
C ALA A 12 -7.44 -44.29 -29.09
N PHE A 13 -8.62 -43.88 -28.67
CA PHE A 13 -8.98 -42.48 -28.43
C PHE A 13 -8.34 -42.03 -27.09
N VAL A 14 -7.20 -41.33 -27.15
CA VAL A 14 -6.61 -40.70 -25.98
C VAL A 14 -7.41 -39.42 -25.70
N ALA A 15 -8.29 -39.47 -24.73
CA ALA A 15 -8.96 -38.29 -24.19
C ALA A 15 -7.95 -37.44 -23.43
N VAL A 16 -7.44 -36.39 -24.03
CA VAL A 16 -6.68 -35.34 -23.35
C VAL A 16 -7.66 -34.55 -22.50
N ALA A 17 -7.74 -34.86 -21.21
CA ALA A 17 -8.43 -34.03 -20.24
C ALA A 17 -7.59 -32.75 -20.08
N THR A 18 -7.98 -31.68 -20.78
CA THR A 18 -7.51 -30.33 -20.49
C THR A 18 -8.10 -29.94 -19.15
N LEU A 19 -7.32 -30.05 -18.09
CA LEU A 19 -7.59 -29.36 -16.84
C LEU A 19 -7.63 -27.87 -17.18
N ALA A 20 -8.82 -27.31 -17.28
CA ALA A 20 -9.03 -25.87 -17.28
C ALA A 20 -8.59 -25.37 -15.90
N ALA A 21 -7.30 -25.02 -15.77
CA ALA A 21 -6.85 -24.18 -14.65
C ALA A 21 -7.71 -22.92 -14.72
N GLY A 22 -8.64 -22.76 -13.77
CA GLY A 22 -9.52 -21.61 -13.74
C GLY A 22 -8.69 -20.33 -13.88
N ALA A 23 -9.06 -19.46 -14.80
CA ALA A 23 -8.37 -18.20 -15.02
C ALA A 23 -8.33 -17.45 -13.69
N GLN A 24 -7.12 -17.02 -13.25
CA GLN A 24 -6.94 -16.26 -12.02
C GLN A 24 -7.78 -14.97 -12.09
N ASP A 25 -8.66 -14.78 -11.14
CA ASP A 25 -9.43 -13.54 -11.00
C ASP A 25 -8.57 -12.46 -10.33
N PHE A 26 -7.84 -11.70 -11.14
CA PHE A 26 -6.98 -10.62 -10.66
C PHE A 26 -7.73 -9.44 -10.06
N LYS A 27 -8.99 -9.22 -10.46
CA LYS A 27 -9.82 -8.17 -9.87
C LYS A 27 -10.23 -8.53 -8.44
N ALA A 28 -10.62 -9.78 -8.21
CA ALA A 28 -10.87 -10.29 -6.86
C ALA A 28 -9.59 -10.27 -6.01
N MET A 29 -8.43 -10.56 -6.62
CA MET A 29 -7.13 -10.47 -5.92
C MET A 29 -6.81 -9.04 -5.48
N LEU A 30 -6.99 -8.02 -6.33
CA LEU A 30 -6.78 -6.62 -5.93
C LEU A 30 -7.72 -6.20 -4.80
N LYS A 31 -9.00 -6.61 -4.84
CA LYS A 31 -9.94 -6.36 -3.73
C LYS A 31 -9.46 -7.00 -2.43
N ALA A 32 -8.94 -8.22 -2.50
CA ALA A 32 -8.41 -8.89 -1.32
C ALA A 32 -7.14 -8.22 -0.77
N VAL A 33 -6.31 -7.59 -1.63
CA VAL A 33 -5.19 -6.73 -1.20
C VAL A 33 -5.71 -5.48 -0.49
N ASP A 34 -6.73 -4.82 -1.04
CA ASP A 34 -7.33 -3.63 -0.42
C ASP A 34 -7.95 -3.96 0.95
N GLU A 35 -8.59 -5.13 1.08
CA GLU A 35 -9.16 -5.60 2.35
C GLU A 35 -8.11 -5.83 3.44
N ILE A 36 -6.89 -6.24 3.09
CA ILE A 36 -5.78 -6.35 4.06
C ILE A 36 -5.39 -4.98 4.60
N GLY A 37 -5.37 -3.98 3.76
CA GLY A 37 -5.03 -2.59 4.12
C GLY A 37 -6.16 -1.82 4.80
N SER A 38 -7.39 -2.36 4.86
CA SER A 38 -8.57 -1.71 5.41
C SER A 38 -9.05 -2.37 6.69
N PHE A 39 -9.46 -1.56 7.67
CA PHE A 39 -10.06 -2.03 8.93
C PHE A 39 -11.60 -2.00 8.92
N GLY A 40 -12.21 -1.63 7.77
CA GLY A 40 -13.66 -1.64 7.57
C GLY A 40 -14.38 -0.70 8.54
N SER A 41 -15.28 -1.26 9.36
CA SER A 41 -16.05 -0.49 10.36
C SER A 41 -15.32 -0.26 11.68
N GLN A 42 -14.12 -0.81 11.84
CA GLN A 42 -13.28 -0.56 13.00
C GLN A 42 -12.28 0.56 12.71
N ASP A 43 -11.96 1.33 13.73
CA ASP A 43 -10.89 2.32 13.63
C ASP A 43 -9.53 1.66 13.93
N TYR A 44 -8.48 2.31 13.48
CA TYR A 44 -7.11 1.84 13.62
C TYR A 44 -6.25 2.96 14.21
N SER A 45 -5.32 2.58 15.10
CA SER A 45 -4.23 3.47 15.49
C SER A 45 -2.92 2.72 15.60
N ALA A 46 -1.81 3.40 15.33
CA ALA A 46 -0.47 2.87 15.46
C ALA A 46 0.55 3.99 15.64
N THR A 47 1.77 3.63 16.01
CA THR A 47 2.94 4.49 15.98
C THR A 47 3.79 4.11 14.76
N TYR A 48 4.18 5.09 13.94
CA TYR A 48 5.08 4.92 12.83
C TYR A 48 6.39 5.65 13.11
N SER A 49 7.49 4.91 13.11
CA SER A 49 8.84 5.47 13.11
C SER A 49 9.36 5.50 11.69
N ILE A 50 9.62 6.69 11.15
CA ILE A 50 10.10 6.92 9.78
C ILE A 50 11.56 7.37 9.87
N VAL A 51 12.49 6.50 9.48
CA VAL A 51 13.92 6.83 9.36
C VAL A 51 14.20 7.12 7.90
N SER A 52 14.64 8.34 7.62
CA SER A 52 15.00 8.78 6.27
C SER A 52 16.51 8.95 6.15
N GLU A 53 17.07 8.45 5.07
CA GLU A 53 18.48 8.52 4.71
C GLU A 53 18.65 9.29 3.41
N LYS A 54 19.55 10.28 3.40
CA LYS A 54 19.94 11.05 2.22
C LYS A 54 21.47 11.13 2.13
N PRO A 55 22.03 11.02 0.91
CA PRO A 55 23.48 11.07 0.73
C PRO A 55 24.10 12.36 1.29
N GLY A 56 25.09 12.22 2.14
CA GLY A 56 25.79 13.35 2.76
C GLY A 56 25.08 13.98 3.96
N GLU A 57 23.92 13.47 4.36
CA GLU A 57 23.19 13.92 5.55
C GLU A 57 23.19 12.83 6.64
N ASN A 58 23.03 13.26 7.89
CA ASN A 58 22.74 12.30 8.96
C ASN A 58 21.31 11.78 8.81
N PRO A 59 21.06 10.49 9.11
CA PRO A 59 19.70 9.95 9.10
C PRO A 59 18.78 10.78 9.99
N SER A 60 17.59 11.08 9.51
CA SER A 60 16.55 11.76 10.27
C SER A 60 15.50 10.77 10.75
N LEU A 61 14.91 11.05 11.93
CA LEU A 61 13.84 10.25 12.52
C LEU A 61 12.61 11.12 12.72
N ILE A 62 11.50 10.67 12.19
CA ILE A 62 10.16 11.20 12.48
C ILE A 62 9.36 10.09 13.15
N GLU A 63 8.76 10.39 14.30
CA GLU A 63 7.81 9.48 14.94
C GLU A 63 6.43 10.10 14.91
N VAL A 64 5.45 9.37 14.40
CA VAL A 64 4.09 9.85 14.25
C VAL A 64 3.10 8.86 14.86
N LYS A 65 2.07 9.38 15.51
CA LYS A 65 0.87 8.62 15.89
C LYS A 65 -0.15 8.79 14.79
N ILE A 66 -0.63 7.67 14.24
CA ILE A 66 -1.68 7.67 13.24
C ILE A 66 -2.99 7.16 13.84
N PHE A 67 -4.09 7.77 13.43
CA PHE A 67 -5.45 7.33 13.70
C PHE A 67 -6.20 7.29 12.38
N ARG A 68 -6.86 6.18 12.07
CA ARG A 68 -7.61 5.99 10.83
C ARG A 68 -9.02 5.51 11.12
N ARG A 69 -9.97 6.04 10.36
CA ARG A 69 -11.36 5.60 10.28
C ARG A 69 -11.70 5.32 8.83
N ASP A 70 -11.43 4.10 8.40
CA ASP A 70 -11.49 3.71 6.99
C ASP A 70 -12.92 3.73 6.42
N ALA A 71 -13.94 3.55 7.27
CA ALA A 71 -15.35 3.64 6.87
C ALA A 71 -15.76 5.04 6.36
N HIS A 72 -15.06 6.07 6.81
CA HIS A 72 -15.33 7.48 6.46
C HIS A 72 -14.16 8.15 5.72
N ASP A 73 -13.15 7.36 5.31
CA ASP A 73 -11.93 7.86 4.66
C ASP A 73 -11.27 9.02 5.42
N GLN A 74 -11.22 8.89 6.75
CA GLN A 74 -10.63 9.88 7.64
C GLN A 74 -9.32 9.38 8.23
N PHE A 75 -8.37 10.28 8.39
CA PHE A 75 -7.18 10.00 9.21
C PHE A 75 -6.70 11.26 9.94
N VAL A 76 -6.01 11.02 11.04
CA VAL A 76 -5.18 12.01 11.74
C VAL A 76 -3.78 11.42 11.87
N LEU A 77 -2.79 12.23 11.54
CA LEU A 77 -1.38 11.98 11.82
C LEU A 77 -0.90 13.07 12.77
N LEU A 78 -0.30 12.66 13.89
CA LEU A 78 0.25 13.57 14.88
C LEU A 78 1.74 13.29 15.07
N ILE A 79 2.58 14.27 14.79
CA ILE A 79 4.04 14.17 14.93
C ILE A 79 4.40 14.21 16.42
N GLN A 80 5.16 13.18 16.86
CA GLN A 80 5.65 13.03 18.22
C GLN A 80 7.13 13.39 18.34
N LYS A 81 7.91 13.12 17.27
CA LYS A 81 9.33 13.45 17.15
C LYS A 81 9.68 13.92 15.74
N PRO A 82 10.69 14.79 15.61
CA PRO A 82 11.53 15.37 16.65
C PRO A 82 10.76 16.44 17.46
N ASP A 83 11.26 16.81 18.63
CA ASP A 83 10.61 17.77 19.55
C ASP A 83 10.27 19.10 18.89
N LYS A 84 11.12 19.57 17.99
CA LYS A 84 10.93 20.80 17.20
C LYS A 84 9.68 20.75 16.27
N GLN A 85 9.17 19.56 15.93
CA GLN A 85 7.99 19.35 15.09
C GLN A 85 6.81 18.73 15.87
N LYS A 86 7.02 18.47 17.17
CA LYS A 86 6.02 17.85 18.00
C LYS A 86 4.73 18.68 18.04
N GLY A 87 3.59 17.99 17.87
CA GLY A 87 2.27 18.61 17.79
C GLY A 87 1.88 19.08 16.40
N GLN A 88 2.81 19.14 15.44
CA GLN A 88 2.40 19.25 14.03
C GLN A 88 1.61 18.03 13.62
N GLY A 89 0.68 18.18 12.69
CA GLY A 89 -0.13 17.04 12.26
C GLY A 89 -0.89 17.26 10.99
N TYR A 90 -1.43 16.18 10.47
CA TYR A 90 -2.28 16.17 9.29
C TYR A 90 -3.66 15.62 9.67
N LEU A 91 -4.69 16.21 9.11
CA LEU A 91 -6.07 15.78 9.28
C LEU A 91 -6.72 15.65 7.91
N LYS A 92 -7.19 14.46 7.56
CA LYS A 92 -8.05 14.24 6.40
C LYS A 92 -9.50 14.12 6.88
N ILE A 93 -10.35 15.01 6.35
CA ILE A 93 -11.80 14.96 6.50
C ILE A 93 -12.39 15.22 5.11
N ASP A 94 -13.30 14.38 4.68
CA ASP A 94 -13.89 14.41 3.35
C ASP A 94 -12.76 14.44 2.29
N ASP A 95 -12.82 15.32 1.33
CA ASP A 95 -11.80 15.48 0.28
C ASP A 95 -10.64 16.41 0.68
N ASN A 96 -10.66 16.94 1.93
CA ASN A 96 -9.66 17.90 2.36
C ASN A 96 -8.61 17.29 3.25
N VAL A 97 -7.35 17.64 2.98
CA VAL A 97 -6.20 17.37 3.85
C VAL A 97 -5.73 18.70 4.42
N TRP A 98 -5.64 18.77 5.75
CA TRP A 98 -5.17 19.92 6.49
C TRP A 98 -3.86 19.61 7.17
N PHE A 99 -2.88 20.50 7.06
CA PHE A 99 -1.70 20.52 7.91
C PHE A 99 -1.87 21.53 9.01
N TYR A 100 -1.59 21.12 10.25
CA TYR A 100 -1.59 21.98 11.43
C TYR A 100 -0.18 22.22 11.92
N ASP A 101 0.15 23.47 12.20
CA ASP A 101 1.39 23.88 12.84
C ASP A 101 1.09 24.56 14.19
N PRO A 102 1.48 23.96 15.33
CA PRO A 102 1.21 24.50 16.65
C PRO A 102 2.02 25.76 16.97
N GLU A 103 3.11 26.05 16.26
CA GLU A 103 3.89 27.26 16.46
C GLU A 103 3.12 28.50 15.95
N SER A 104 2.52 28.38 14.79
CA SER A 104 1.68 29.45 14.22
C SER A 104 0.23 29.37 14.70
N GLY A 105 -0.23 28.22 15.20
CA GLY A 105 -1.63 27.94 15.52
C GLY A 105 -2.56 27.85 14.32
N ASN A 106 -2.00 27.72 13.10
CA ASN A 106 -2.76 27.79 11.86
C ASN A 106 -2.90 26.42 11.18
N PHE A 107 -4.00 26.28 10.43
CA PHE A 107 -4.21 25.21 9.47
C PHE A 107 -3.93 25.72 8.05
N SER A 108 -3.17 24.96 7.30
CA SER A 108 -2.98 25.16 5.87
C SER A 108 -3.49 23.95 5.09
N HIS A 109 -3.88 24.15 3.83
CA HIS A 109 -4.21 23.04 2.95
C HIS A 109 -2.96 22.22 2.62
N SER A 110 -3.12 20.90 2.61
CA SER A 110 -2.17 19.91 2.14
C SER A 110 -2.85 18.97 1.15
N THR A 111 -2.13 18.01 0.60
CA THR A 111 -2.66 17.04 -0.34
C THR A 111 -2.21 15.62 0.00
N MET A 112 -2.93 14.63 -0.55
CA MET A 112 -2.51 13.23 -0.44
C MET A 112 -1.18 12.94 -1.14
N LYS A 113 -0.77 13.80 -2.09
CA LYS A 113 0.44 13.66 -2.91
C LYS A 113 1.70 14.21 -2.25
N GLU A 114 1.54 15.00 -1.18
CA GLU A 114 2.66 15.60 -0.45
C GLU A 114 3.38 14.59 0.45
N ASN A 115 4.69 14.77 0.57
CA ASN A 115 5.51 13.98 1.47
C ASN A 115 5.26 14.37 2.93
N ILE A 116 5.36 13.38 3.81
CA ILE A 116 5.33 13.61 5.26
C ILE A 116 6.67 14.20 5.65
N GLN A 117 6.66 15.51 5.92
CA GLN A 117 7.89 16.24 6.23
C GLN A 117 8.99 16.00 5.19
N ASN A 118 10.21 15.72 5.62
CA ASN A 118 11.38 15.48 4.76
C ASN A 118 11.61 13.98 4.49
N SER A 119 10.56 13.14 4.48
CA SER A 119 10.64 11.71 4.19
C SER A 119 10.18 11.39 2.77
N GLU A 120 10.43 10.15 2.32
CA GLU A 120 9.91 9.64 1.06
C GLU A 120 8.46 9.11 1.19
N ALA A 121 7.93 9.06 2.40
CA ALA A 121 6.53 8.68 2.64
C ALA A 121 5.58 9.83 2.32
N LYS A 122 4.49 9.53 1.62
CA LYS A 122 3.42 10.48 1.29
C LYS A 122 2.22 10.31 2.23
N ASN A 123 1.38 11.34 2.31
CA ASN A 123 0.11 11.24 3.02
C ASN A 123 -0.74 10.07 2.47
N SER A 124 -0.66 9.78 1.15
CA SER A 124 -1.36 8.66 0.52
C SER A 124 -0.89 7.28 1.00
N ASP A 125 0.34 7.14 1.48
CA ASP A 125 0.88 5.85 1.96
C ASP A 125 0.29 5.44 3.32
N LEU A 126 -0.37 6.37 4.00
CA LEU A 126 -0.96 6.15 5.33
C LEU A 126 -2.45 5.81 5.28
N LYS A 127 -3.12 5.98 4.13
CA LYS A 127 -4.52 5.59 3.97
C LYS A 127 -4.66 4.07 3.75
N LYS A 128 -5.90 3.57 3.74
CA LYS A 128 -6.20 2.22 3.24
C LYS A 128 -5.83 2.08 1.77
N TYR A 129 -5.52 0.87 1.33
CA TYR A 129 -5.36 0.59 -0.09
C TYR A 129 -6.69 0.71 -0.84
N THR A 130 -6.63 1.21 -2.08
CA THR A 130 -7.78 1.44 -2.97
C THR A 130 -7.43 1.03 -4.41
N PHE A 131 -6.54 0.03 -4.57
CA PHE A 131 -6.05 -0.40 -5.87
C PHE A 131 -7.17 -0.86 -6.80
N ALA A 132 -8.14 -1.64 -6.31
CA ALA A 132 -9.23 -2.14 -7.12
C ALA A 132 -10.21 -1.05 -7.56
N ASP A 133 -10.37 -0.01 -6.74
CA ASP A 133 -11.26 1.12 -7.03
C ASP A 133 -10.59 2.15 -7.93
N ASP A 134 -9.32 2.46 -7.68
CA ASP A 134 -8.59 3.56 -8.33
C ASP A 134 -7.91 3.15 -9.65
N TYR A 135 -7.69 1.84 -9.90
CA TYR A 135 -6.88 1.38 -11.04
C TYR A 135 -7.58 0.31 -11.87
N ASP A 136 -7.26 0.30 -13.17
CA ASP A 136 -7.52 -0.81 -14.09
C ASP A 136 -6.27 -1.65 -14.27
N ILE A 137 -6.43 -2.98 -14.35
CA ILE A 137 -5.34 -3.91 -14.65
C ILE A 137 -5.12 -3.90 -16.15
N VAL A 138 -3.93 -3.47 -16.60
CA VAL A 138 -3.58 -3.41 -18.03
C VAL A 138 -2.78 -4.62 -18.49
N SER A 139 -1.97 -5.21 -17.61
CA SER A 139 -1.28 -6.46 -17.90
C SER A 139 -0.99 -7.25 -16.62
N THR A 140 -0.74 -8.54 -16.76
CA THR A 140 -0.38 -9.43 -15.67
C THR A 140 0.74 -10.37 -16.08
N ALA A 141 1.65 -10.64 -15.16
CA ALA A 141 2.73 -11.61 -15.34
C ALA A 141 2.90 -12.47 -14.09
N SER A 142 3.59 -13.57 -14.26
CA SER A 142 4.00 -14.49 -13.18
C SER A 142 5.51 -14.42 -13.01
N GLY A 143 5.99 -14.46 -11.76
CA GLY A 143 7.42 -14.37 -11.48
C GLY A 143 7.81 -14.90 -10.11
N LYS A 144 9.03 -14.55 -9.70
CA LYS A 144 9.56 -14.78 -8.35
C LYS A 144 10.13 -13.46 -7.80
N LEU A 145 9.91 -13.25 -6.50
CA LEU A 145 10.58 -12.19 -5.74
C LEU A 145 11.18 -12.83 -4.48
N GLY A 146 12.50 -12.97 -4.46
CA GLY A 146 13.17 -13.76 -3.42
C GLY A 146 12.66 -15.20 -3.37
N ALA A 147 12.18 -15.64 -2.23
CA ALA A 147 11.63 -16.99 -2.02
C ALA A 147 10.14 -17.13 -2.42
N PHE A 148 9.47 -16.05 -2.82
CA PHE A 148 8.04 -16.06 -3.09
C PHE A 148 7.72 -16.18 -4.58
N ASP A 149 6.77 -17.04 -4.92
CA ASP A 149 6.09 -17.00 -6.21
C ASP A 149 5.09 -15.85 -6.19
N VAL A 150 5.11 -15.03 -7.27
CA VAL A 150 4.36 -13.77 -7.30
C VAL A 150 3.56 -13.62 -8.60
N TRP A 151 2.50 -12.82 -8.49
CA TRP A 151 1.84 -12.15 -9.61
C TRP A 151 2.37 -10.72 -9.69
N ILE A 152 2.58 -10.25 -10.90
CA ILE A 152 2.99 -8.87 -11.20
C ILE A 152 1.86 -8.27 -12.02
N LEU A 153 1.25 -7.20 -11.51
CA LEU A 153 0.14 -6.51 -12.15
C LEU A 153 0.58 -5.10 -12.52
N ASP A 154 0.49 -4.76 -13.80
CA ASP A 154 0.60 -3.37 -14.25
C ASP A 154 -0.79 -2.73 -14.15
N LEU A 155 -0.86 -1.61 -13.44
CA LEU A 155 -2.10 -0.95 -13.07
C LEU A 155 -2.09 0.50 -13.58
N LYS A 156 -3.16 0.93 -14.24
CA LYS A 156 -3.33 2.27 -14.75
C LYS A 156 -4.49 2.98 -14.05
N ALA A 157 -4.25 4.19 -13.58
CA ALA A 157 -5.23 4.97 -12.84
C ALA A 157 -6.46 5.29 -13.71
N LYS A 158 -7.65 5.19 -13.10
CA LYS A 158 -8.94 5.55 -13.68
C LYS A 158 -9.19 7.05 -13.68
N ASN A 159 -8.53 7.79 -12.76
CA ASN A 159 -8.68 9.24 -12.58
C ASN A 159 -7.35 9.89 -12.18
N ASP A 160 -7.35 11.21 -11.97
CA ASP A 160 -6.18 12.02 -11.64
C ASP A 160 -5.98 12.28 -10.14
N GLU A 161 -6.82 11.71 -9.28
CA GLU A 161 -6.79 11.94 -7.83
C GLU A 161 -5.68 11.13 -7.14
N VAL A 162 -5.23 10.04 -7.77
CA VAL A 162 -4.14 9.20 -7.27
C VAL A 162 -2.76 9.89 -7.37
N SER A 163 -1.82 9.44 -6.53
CA SER A 163 -0.46 9.98 -6.54
C SER A 163 0.34 9.59 -7.79
N TYR A 164 0.09 8.40 -8.33
CA TYR A 164 0.79 7.87 -9.50
C TYR A 164 -0.20 7.26 -10.49
N ARG A 165 -0.09 7.63 -11.77
CA ARG A 165 -1.03 7.17 -12.82
C ARG A 165 -0.76 5.76 -13.32
N HIS A 166 0.45 5.29 -13.15
CA HIS A 166 0.87 3.93 -13.48
C HIS A 166 1.64 3.37 -12.29
N ILE A 167 1.26 2.20 -11.83
CA ILE A 167 1.96 1.45 -10.80
C ILE A 167 2.11 0.00 -11.25
N ARG A 168 3.20 -0.65 -10.81
CA ARG A 168 3.40 -2.08 -10.95
C ARG A 168 3.38 -2.71 -9.57
N LEU A 169 2.37 -3.52 -9.31
CA LEU A 169 2.15 -4.17 -8.02
C LEU A 169 2.56 -5.64 -8.08
N THR A 170 3.45 -6.06 -7.18
CA THR A 170 3.91 -7.45 -7.03
C THR A 170 3.27 -8.06 -5.81
N ILE A 171 2.47 -9.12 -6.01
CA ILE A 171 1.62 -9.75 -4.99
C ILE A 171 2.01 -11.21 -4.86
N ARG A 172 2.06 -11.75 -3.65
CA ARG A 172 2.28 -13.19 -3.41
C ARG A 172 1.15 -14.02 -4.03
N LYS A 173 1.50 -15.20 -4.58
CA LYS A 173 0.51 -16.13 -5.16
C LYS A 173 -0.30 -16.89 -4.11
N ASP A 174 0.32 -17.19 -2.98
CA ASP A 174 -0.30 -17.98 -1.91
C ASP A 174 -1.23 -17.15 -1.00
N LYS A 175 -1.05 -15.81 -0.99
CA LYS A 175 -1.83 -14.86 -0.18
C LYS A 175 -1.90 -13.51 -0.91
N PRO A 176 -2.99 -12.76 -0.81
CA PRO A 176 -3.13 -11.45 -1.46
C PRO A 176 -2.33 -10.35 -0.72
N ILE A 177 -1.06 -10.60 -0.45
CA ILE A 177 -0.17 -9.68 0.28
C ILE A 177 0.78 -9.03 -0.72
N PRO A 178 0.82 -7.68 -0.83
CA PRO A 178 1.77 -6.99 -1.66
C PRO A 178 3.18 -7.12 -1.07
N LEU A 179 4.17 -7.29 -1.93
CA LEU A 179 5.58 -7.34 -1.56
C LEU A 179 6.35 -6.14 -2.10
N LYS A 180 5.94 -5.62 -3.27
CA LYS A 180 6.60 -4.53 -3.95
C LYS A 180 5.60 -3.72 -4.76
N GLU A 181 5.77 -2.41 -4.76
CA GLU A 181 5.07 -1.47 -5.62
C GLU A 181 6.11 -0.57 -6.30
N GLU A 182 5.98 -0.39 -7.60
CA GLU A 182 6.82 0.50 -8.41
C GLU A 182 5.92 1.58 -8.99
N ASP A 183 6.23 2.82 -8.68
CA ASP A 183 5.43 3.99 -9.03
C ASP A 183 6.07 4.75 -10.18
N TYR A 184 5.31 4.98 -11.23
CA TYR A 184 5.79 5.59 -12.46
C TYR A 184 5.18 6.98 -12.69
N SER A 185 5.96 7.86 -13.31
CA SER A 185 5.49 9.14 -13.81
C SER A 185 4.56 8.95 -15.02
N VAL A 186 3.92 10.05 -15.45
CA VAL A 186 3.13 10.08 -16.70
C VAL A 186 3.98 9.72 -17.94
N SER A 187 5.28 9.98 -17.89
CA SER A 187 6.24 9.62 -18.96
C SER A 187 6.87 8.23 -18.77
N GLU A 188 6.26 7.36 -18.00
CA GLU A 188 6.70 5.99 -17.73
C GLU A 188 8.10 5.89 -17.08
N ARG A 189 8.56 6.96 -16.42
CA ARG A 189 9.80 6.93 -15.65
C ARG A 189 9.51 6.41 -14.26
N LEU A 190 10.27 5.41 -13.78
CA LEU A 190 10.20 4.93 -12.41
C LEU A 190 10.60 6.07 -11.46
N MET A 191 9.70 6.40 -10.53
CA MET A 191 9.84 7.50 -9.57
C MET A 191 10.29 7.00 -8.22
N ARG A 192 9.63 5.95 -7.71
CA ARG A 192 9.97 5.32 -6.43
C ARG A 192 9.62 3.83 -6.42
N THR A 193 10.22 3.11 -5.51
CA THR A 193 9.90 1.70 -5.23
C THR A 193 9.55 1.55 -3.76
N VAL A 194 8.40 0.94 -3.47
CA VAL A 194 7.95 0.59 -2.13
C VAL A 194 8.12 -0.91 -1.92
N TYR A 195 8.82 -1.30 -0.87
CA TYR A 195 8.98 -2.70 -0.45
C TYR A 195 8.21 -2.94 0.84
N TYR A 196 7.24 -3.84 0.80
CA TYR A 196 6.51 -4.34 1.96
C TYR A 196 7.28 -5.54 2.53
N LEU A 197 8.08 -5.29 3.57
CA LEU A 197 8.98 -6.32 4.08
C LEU A 197 8.20 -7.47 4.73
N PRO A 198 8.61 -8.74 4.54
CA PRO A 198 7.85 -9.92 4.96
C PRO A 198 7.94 -10.19 6.47
N ASN A 199 7.80 -9.16 7.27
CA ASN A 199 7.62 -9.19 8.70
C ASN A 199 6.27 -8.55 9.01
N TYR A 200 5.35 -9.29 9.64
CA TYR A 200 3.94 -8.90 9.75
C TYR A 200 3.50 -8.77 11.19
N ILE A 201 2.59 -7.83 11.43
CA ILE A 201 1.87 -7.63 12.68
C ILE A 201 0.44 -8.12 12.47
N ASN A 202 -0.09 -8.85 13.45
CA ASN A 202 -1.52 -9.16 13.47
C ASN A 202 -2.28 -7.97 14.07
N ALA A 203 -3.06 -7.30 13.23
CA ALA A 203 -3.89 -6.16 13.59
C ALA A 203 -5.37 -6.54 13.43
N GLY A 204 -6.02 -6.95 14.50
CA GLY A 204 -7.44 -7.33 14.46
C GLY A 204 -7.75 -8.49 13.50
N GLY A 205 -6.86 -9.49 13.42
CA GLY A 205 -6.99 -10.64 12.53
C GLY A 205 -6.41 -10.42 11.11
N ARG A 206 -5.92 -9.22 10.79
CA ARG A 206 -5.26 -8.89 9.52
C ARG A 206 -3.75 -8.86 9.68
N LEU A 207 -3.04 -9.34 8.67
CA LEU A 207 -1.57 -9.30 8.63
C LEU A 207 -1.13 -8.06 7.86
N ILE A 208 -0.67 -7.04 8.58
CA ILE A 208 -0.08 -5.83 7.98
C ILE A 208 1.45 -5.89 8.03
N PRO A 209 2.16 -5.30 7.05
CA PRO A 209 3.62 -5.21 7.11
C PRO A 209 4.07 -4.46 8.35
N ALA A 210 5.00 -5.01 9.12
CA ALA A 210 5.62 -4.31 10.25
C ALA A 210 6.61 -3.24 9.78
N ARG A 211 7.16 -3.39 8.57
CA ARG A 211 8.16 -2.47 7.99
C ARG A 211 7.89 -2.29 6.51
N ILE A 212 7.97 -1.03 6.09
CA ILE A 212 7.86 -0.61 4.69
C ILE A 212 9.10 0.21 4.36
N LYS A 213 9.77 -0.12 3.25
CA LYS A 213 10.90 0.64 2.75
C LYS A 213 10.49 1.35 1.47
N ILE A 214 10.72 2.64 1.40
CA ILE A 214 10.48 3.48 0.22
C ILE A 214 11.83 3.98 -0.29
N VAL A 215 12.10 3.76 -1.56
CA VAL A 215 13.32 4.19 -2.25
C VAL A 215 12.95 5.22 -3.29
N ASP A 216 13.60 6.37 -3.27
CA ASP A 216 13.54 7.34 -4.37
C ASP A 216 14.41 6.84 -5.53
N GLU A 217 13.80 6.61 -6.69
CA GLU A 217 14.51 6.10 -7.87
C GLU A 217 15.08 7.24 -8.74
N LEU A 218 14.73 8.49 -8.41
CA LEU A 218 15.26 9.69 -9.07
C LEU A 218 16.53 10.18 -8.39
N ASN A 219 16.56 10.13 -7.06
CA ASN A 219 17.65 10.60 -6.22
C ASN A 219 18.35 9.40 -5.59
N LYS A 220 19.39 8.93 -6.26
CA LYS A 220 20.10 7.71 -5.84
C LYS A 220 20.62 7.82 -4.40
N GLY A 221 20.18 6.88 -3.57
CA GLY A 221 20.58 6.78 -2.16
C GLY A 221 19.61 7.45 -1.19
N GLU A 222 18.55 8.14 -1.69
CA GLU A 222 17.47 8.62 -0.84
C GLU A 222 16.47 7.49 -0.59
N GLN A 223 16.15 7.27 0.68
CA GLN A 223 15.22 6.24 1.10
C GLN A 223 14.62 6.53 2.47
N SER A 224 13.45 5.96 2.73
CA SER A 224 12.82 5.99 4.05
C SER A 224 12.39 4.59 4.46
N VAL A 225 12.55 4.26 5.74
CA VAL A 225 12.05 3.01 6.33
C VAL A 225 11.02 3.36 7.40
N LEU A 226 9.81 2.93 7.17
CA LEU A 226 8.72 3.03 8.12
C LEU A 226 8.68 1.74 8.95
N THR A 227 8.67 1.88 10.27
CA THR A 227 8.46 0.77 11.21
C THR A 227 7.17 1.04 11.98
N ILE A 228 6.27 0.06 11.99
CA ILE A 228 4.94 0.15 12.60
C ILE A 228 4.99 -0.55 13.96
N SER A 229 4.48 0.10 14.99
CA SER A 229 4.35 -0.41 16.36
C SER A 229 3.06 0.06 17.03
N ASP A 230 2.81 -0.39 18.25
CA ASP A 230 1.67 0.02 19.11
C ASP A 230 0.33 -0.02 18.39
N VAL A 231 0.13 -1.06 17.58
CA VAL A 231 -1.07 -1.23 16.78
C VAL A 231 -2.27 -1.53 17.67
N SER A 232 -3.35 -0.79 17.47
CA SER A 232 -4.64 -1.02 18.11
C SER A 232 -5.76 -0.92 17.07
N VAL A 233 -6.70 -1.83 17.15
CA VAL A 233 -7.90 -1.88 16.31
C VAL A 233 -9.14 -1.87 17.22
N GLY A 234 -10.02 -0.91 17.01
CA GLY A 234 -11.23 -0.72 17.81
C GLY A 234 -11.79 0.69 17.61
N LYS A 235 -12.95 0.96 18.20
CA LYS A 235 -13.60 2.27 18.06
C LYS A 235 -12.78 3.36 18.74
N LEU A 236 -12.51 4.44 18.02
CA LEU A 236 -11.93 5.67 18.54
C LEU A 236 -13.03 6.72 18.80
N ASP A 237 -12.73 7.69 19.69
CA ASP A 237 -13.60 8.83 19.91
C ASP A 237 -13.69 9.69 18.64
N ASP A 238 -14.89 10.17 18.32
CA ASP A 238 -15.12 11.03 17.14
C ASP A 238 -14.35 12.35 17.22
N GLN A 239 -14.04 12.82 18.43
CA GLN A 239 -13.22 14.01 18.63
C GLN A 239 -11.79 13.87 18.08
N VAL A 240 -11.27 12.65 17.94
CA VAL A 240 -9.94 12.40 17.34
C VAL A 240 -9.87 12.95 15.91
N PHE A 241 -10.95 12.85 15.16
CA PHE A 241 -11.02 13.24 13.75
C PHE A 241 -11.50 14.69 13.56
N THR A 242 -10.98 15.61 14.40
CA THR A 242 -11.35 17.04 14.36
C THR A 242 -10.11 17.94 14.40
N LYS A 243 -10.24 19.17 13.87
CA LYS A 243 -9.22 20.22 14.01
C LYS A 243 -8.90 20.50 15.47
N ALA A 244 -9.92 20.54 16.32
CA ALA A 244 -9.77 20.77 17.76
C ALA A 244 -8.94 19.69 18.47
N PHE A 245 -8.86 18.48 17.94
CA PHE A 245 -7.96 17.45 18.45
C PHE A 245 -6.49 17.83 18.20
N LEU A 246 -6.12 18.22 16.98
CA LEU A 246 -4.77 18.65 16.67
C LEU A 246 -4.33 19.88 17.47
N GLU A 247 -5.23 20.86 17.66
CA GLU A 247 -4.96 22.06 18.45
C GLU A 247 -4.62 21.75 19.92
N ARG A 248 -5.19 20.67 20.48
CA ARG A 248 -4.97 20.25 21.88
C ARG A 248 -3.86 19.24 22.05
N ALA A 249 -3.52 18.50 21.00
CA ALA A 249 -2.51 17.43 21.02
C ALA A 249 -1.10 18.04 20.98
N ARG A 250 -0.50 18.28 22.15
CA ARG A 250 0.87 18.82 22.31
C ARG A 250 1.83 17.77 22.84
#